data_b899c4c002a799edf41426b5b1d670a7
#
_entry.id   b899c4c002a799edf41426b5b1d670a7
#
_cell.length_a   1.000
_cell.length_b   1.000
_cell.length_c   1.000
_cell.angle_alpha   90.00
_cell.angle_beta   90.00
_cell.angle_gamma   90.00
#
_symmetry.space_group_name_H-M   'P 1'
#
loop_
_entity.id
_entity.type
_entity.pdbx_description
1 polymer ?
#
loop_
_entity_poly.entity_id
_entity_poly.type
_entity_poly.pdbx_seq_one_letter_code
_entity_poly.pdbx_strand_id
1 'polypeptide(L)'
;LLWNGRRNRDEKNLEHNSKFQQMIRKLLVLLLCLTAATATAKKPKSSASKKAESSAEKPKESDYDKLFKEKHTVADGMFRLHDVKGKLYFEIPDSLFGREMLLGSTISEVSDNAAATTGSKSDYPLQVVFTRNDRSVQLRTVNCENITDETGASRALAEAVKRNTADPILRNYKIEAWNRDSTAVVVNVTDLFVADVEEMSPFSKYGLYTAFELKKTFQKERSMLGEIKAFSDNVVVRSTLSYIFTLTRGRTTLVKDQPLTAVMTRSLVLLPREPYRPRITDSRMSVFPTGKVLFSEREQRAKVIYYAHRWRLEPSDMDAWKRGERVAPKKQIVFYVDDGFPEMWKKHIFEAVDQWNEPFGRIGFKNAIAAKPYPKDDPEFDPDNIKYSCIRYAPIAIANAMGPSWVDPRSGEILNASVYVYHDVMKLLNNWLFVQTAQADERVRAVTIPEEVIGDGLRYVVAHEVGHCLGYMHNMSASAVIPVDSLRSPSFTQKYGTTTSIMDYARFNYVARPGDR
;
A
#
# COMPACT_ATOMS: atom_id res chain seq x y z
N LEU A 1 -8.28 47.36 0.93
CA LEU A 1 -8.00 47.05 2.37
C LEU A 1 -7.44 45.61 2.59
N LEU A 2 -7.19 44.83 1.54
CA LEU A 2 -6.64 43.45 1.63
C LEU A 2 -5.15 43.32 1.22
N TRP A 3 -4.46 44.42 0.95
CA TRP A 3 -3.10 44.39 0.44
C TRP A 3 -2.02 44.72 1.49
N ASN A 4 -2.38 45.29 2.64
CA ASN A 4 -1.45 45.67 3.71
C ASN A 4 -1.17 44.56 4.77
N GLY A 5 -1.87 43.42 4.71
CA GLY A 5 -1.69 42.34 5.69
C GLY A 5 -0.58 41.33 5.36
N ARG A 6 -0.09 41.28 4.10
CA ARG A 6 0.97 40.33 3.70
C ARG A 6 2.39 40.87 3.92
N ARG A 7 2.62 42.16 3.76
CA ARG A 7 3.95 42.76 3.93
C ARG A 7 4.51 42.64 5.35
N ASN A 8 3.65 42.74 6.37
CA ASN A 8 4.08 42.68 7.78
C ASN A 8 4.37 41.26 8.28
N ARG A 9 3.98 40.21 7.55
CA ARG A 9 4.28 38.82 7.91
C ARG A 9 5.62 38.37 7.32
N ASP A 10 5.97 38.84 6.15
CA ASP A 10 7.20 38.46 5.46
C ASP A 10 8.43 39.13 6.08
N GLU A 11 8.29 40.36 6.56
CA GLU A 11 9.38 41.06 7.26
C GLU A 11 9.70 40.41 8.63
N LYS A 12 8.69 39.97 9.39
CA LYS A 12 8.90 39.27 10.68
C LYS A 12 9.54 37.89 10.49
N ASN A 13 9.22 37.19 9.41
CA ASN A 13 9.85 35.90 9.09
C ASN A 13 11.30 36.05 8.61
N LEU A 14 11.64 37.13 7.91
CA LEU A 14 13.01 37.44 7.51
C LEU A 14 13.91 37.82 8.69
N GLU A 15 13.39 38.57 9.66
CA GLU A 15 14.13 38.89 10.89
C GLU A 15 14.35 37.68 11.79
N HIS A 16 13.38 36.76 11.87
CA HIS A 16 13.51 35.54 12.66
C HIS A 16 14.54 34.58 12.08
N ASN A 17 14.59 34.45 10.75
CA ASN A 17 15.59 33.64 10.04
C ASN A 17 17.01 34.25 10.16
N SER A 18 17.15 35.56 10.16
CA SER A 18 18.43 36.24 10.33
C SER A 18 19.03 36.01 11.73
N LYS A 19 18.21 36.10 12.78
CA LYS A 19 18.63 35.85 14.18
C LYS A 19 18.99 34.38 14.41
N PHE A 20 18.28 33.46 13.80
CA PHE A 20 18.55 32.02 13.87
C PHE A 20 19.88 31.65 13.18
N GLN A 21 20.15 32.22 12.02
CA GLN A 21 21.42 32.04 11.31
C GLN A 21 22.63 32.63 12.07
N GLN A 22 22.45 33.75 12.77
CA GLN A 22 23.51 34.32 13.62
C GLN A 22 23.78 33.45 14.86
N MET A 23 22.76 32.82 15.43
CA MET A 23 22.92 31.92 16.57
C MET A 23 23.68 30.65 16.18
N ILE A 24 23.40 30.07 15.01
CA ILE A 24 24.11 28.90 14.50
C ILE A 24 25.59 29.23 14.21
N ARG A 25 25.89 30.41 13.65
CA ARG A 25 27.29 30.82 13.43
C ARG A 25 28.07 31.00 14.74
N LYS A 26 27.46 31.51 15.79
CA LYS A 26 28.09 31.64 17.12
C LYS A 26 28.33 30.28 17.79
N LEU A 27 27.43 29.30 17.61
CA LEU A 27 27.63 27.93 18.11
C LEU A 27 28.76 27.19 17.39
N LEU A 28 28.90 27.39 16.07
CA LEU A 28 29.98 26.78 15.27
C LEU A 28 31.36 27.33 15.62
N VAL A 29 31.49 28.61 15.97
CA VAL A 29 32.74 29.21 16.42
C VAL A 29 33.14 28.73 17.82
N LEU A 30 32.18 28.44 18.71
CA LEU A 30 32.48 27.89 20.04
C LEU A 30 32.94 26.40 19.98
N LEU A 31 32.45 25.63 19.00
CA LEU A 31 32.86 24.23 18.83
C LEU A 31 34.29 24.08 18.23
N LEU A 32 34.77 25.07 17.48
CA LEU A 32 36.12 25.05 16.88
C LEU A 32 37.26 25.45 17.85
N CYS A 33 36.93 26.01 19.03
CA CYS A 33 37.94 26.43 20.02
C CYS A 33 38.25 25.35 21.09
N LEU A 34 37.60 24.18 21.06
CA LEU A 34 37.75 23.14 22.09
C LEU A 34 38.55 21.90 21.67
N THR A 35 39.20 21.92 20.48
CA THR A 35 39.99 20.78 19.99
C THR A 35 41.49 21.05 19.82
N ALA A 36 42.06 21.83 20.69
CA ALA A 36 43.52 22.05 20.68
C ALA A 36 44.10 21.94 22.08
N ALA A 37 44.27 20.73 22.59
CA ALA A 37 45.27 20.38 23.61
C ALA A 37 45.40 18.87 23.82
N THR A 38 46.65 18.46 23.69
CA THR A 38 47.40 17.35 24.29
C THR A 38 47.49 16.04 23.49
N ALA A 39 48.58 16.01 22.67
CA ALA A 39 49.28 14.81 22.32
C ALA A 39 50.57 14.72 23.12
N THR A 40 50.71 13.77 24.03
CA THR A 40 52.00 13.36 24.62
C THR A 40 52.28 11.91 24.23
N ALA A 41 53.38 11.74 23.51
CA ALA A 41 53.91 10.47 23.07
C ALA A 41 54.58 9.72 24.23
N LYS A 42 54.32 8.40 24.36
CA LYS A 42 55.14 7.46 25.15
C LYS A 42 55.79 6.41 24.21
N LYS A 43 57.12 6.30 24.30
CA LYS A 43 57.99 5.32 23.63
C LYS A 43 57.70 3.87 24.10
N PRO A 44 57.91 2.87 23.23
CA PRO A 44 57.73 1.48 23.58
C PRO A 44 58.94 0.90 24.32
N LYS A 45 58.70 0.06 25.36
CA LYS A 45 59.69 -0.79 25.97
C LYS A 45 59.62 -2.20 25.38
N SER A 46 60.74 -2.72 24.96
CA SER A 46 61.01 -4.10 24.57
C SER A 46 60.96 -5.02 25.78
N SER A 47 60.30 -6.17 25.69
CA SER A 47 60.56 -7.31 26.57
C SER A 47 60.24 -8.65 25.91
N ALA A 48 61.28 -9.41 25.77
CA ALA A 48 61.49 -10.86 25.88
C ALA A 48 60.31 -11.84 25.66
N SER A 49 60.60 -12.76 24.77
CA SER A 49 59.93 -14.02 24.49
C SER A 49 59.65 -14.87 25.73
N LYS A 50 58.40 -15.30 25.94
CA LYS A 50 58.09 -16.53 26.66
C LYS A 50 57.31 -17.47 25.74
N LYS A 51 57.75 -18.75 25.76
CA LYS A 51 57.18 -19.88 25.04
C LYS A 51 55.64 -19.95 25.21
N ALA A 52 54.95 -20.10 24.10
CA ALA A 52 53.53 -20.40 24.07
C ALA A 52 53.32 -21.90 24.36
N GLU A 53 52.65 -22.18 25.45
CA GLU A 53 51.86 -23.41 25.59
C GLU A 53 50.56 -23.21 24.83
N SER A 54 50.30 -24.06 23.85
CA SER A 54 49.05 -24.08 23.08
C SER A 54 47.92 -24.63 23.95
N SER A 55 47.24 -23.77 24.68
CA SER A 55 45.89 -24.05 25.11
C SER A 55 44.98 -23.88 23.89
N ALA A 56 44.38 -24.95 23.43
CA ALA A 56 43.30 -24.89 22.43
C ALA A 56 42.17 -24.05 23.00
N GLU A 57 42.11 -22.74 22.62
CA GLU A 57 40.98 -21.89 22.91
C GLU A 57 39.74 -22.54 22.26
N LYS A 58 38.71 -22.85 23.07
CA LYS A 58 37.40 -23.22 22.56
C LYS A 58 36.99 -22.17 21.54
N PRO A 59 36.45 -22.55 20.37
CA PRO A 59 35.99 -21.59 19.39
C PRO A 59 35.08 -20.59 20.08
N LYS A 60 35.41 -19.33 20.00
CA LYS A 60 34.60 -18.25 20.59
C LYS A 60 33.23 -18.29 19.94
N GLU A 61 32.15 -18.50 20.73
CA GLU A 61 30.78 -18.54 20.27
C GLU A 61 30.49 -17.27 19.43
N SER A 62 30.00 -17.43 18.21
CA SER A 62 29.72 -16.30 17.29
C SER A 62 28.64 -15.37 17.86
N ASP A 63 28.61 -14.12 17.47
CA ASP A 63 27.56 -13.18 17.91
C ASP A 63 26.20 -13.64 17.42
N TYR A 64 26.13 -14.32 16.27
CA TYR A 64 24.94 -14.98 15.76
C TYR A 64 24.44 -16.08 16.71
N ASP A 65 25.31 -16.98 17.12
CA ASP A 65 24.95 -18.10 18.02
C ASP A 65 24.53 -17.59 19.40
N LYS A 66 25.16 -16.52 19.92
CA LYS A 66 24.74 -15.88 21.17
C LYS A 66 23.36 -15.26 21.06
N LEU A 67 23.07 -14.57 19.93
CA LEU A 67 21.79 -13.87 19.70
C LEU A 67 20.64 -14.87 19.61
N PHE A 68 20.86 -16.01 18.98
CA PHE A 68 19.85 -17.04 18.71
C PHE A 68 20.03 -18.33 19.53
N LYS A 69 20.63 -18.21 20.69
CA LYS A 69 20.92 -19.36 21.59
C LYS A 69 19.65 -20.03 22.11
N GLU A 70 18.63 -19.24 22.42
CA GLU A 70 17.36 -19.74 22.94
C GLU A 70 16.41 -20.09 21.80
N LYS A 71 15.50 -21.06 22.07
CA LYS A 71 14.41 -21.38 21.13
C LYS A 71 13.56 -20.15 20.89
N HIS A 72 13.32 -19.80 19.64
CA HIS A 72 12.54 -18.66 19.21
C HIS A 72 11.75 -18.99 17.94
N THR A 73 10.82 -18.11 17.52
CA THR A 73 10.06 -18.30 16.29
C THR A 73 10.87 -17.83 15.09
N VAL A 74 10.88 -18.63 14.04
CA VAL A 74 11.59 -18.33 12.78
C VAL A 74 10.61 -18.47 11.62
N ALA A 75 10.66 -17.54 10.66
CA ALA A 75 9.98 -17.62 9.38
C ALA A 75 11.00 -17.44 8.25
N ASP A 76 11.07 -18.43 7.35
CA ASP A 76 12.02 -18.46 6.24
C ASP A 76 11.37 -18.01 4.93
N GLY A 77 12.02 -17.11 4.21
CA GLY A 77 11.55 -16.58 2.93
C GLY A 77 12.59 -15.69 2.26
N MET A 78 12.16 -14.59 1.60
CA MET A 78 13.12 -13.65 1.03
C MET A 78 14.09 -13.07 2.08
N PHE A 79 13.62 -12.86 3.31
CA PHE A 79 14.40 -12.67 4.52
C PHE A 79 14.12 -13.84 5.46
N ARG A 80 15.08 -14.16 6.32
CA ARG A 80 14.79 -14.96 7.49
C ARG A 80 14.42 -14.03 8.64
N LEU A 81 13.23 -14.23 9.20
CA LEU A 81 12.70 -13.46 10.32
C LEU A 81 12.88 -14.22 11.61
N HIS A 82 13.29 -13.55 12.68
CA HIS A 82 13.41 -14.13 13.99
C HIS A 82 12.63 -13.29 15.00
N ASP A 83 11.67 -13.91 15.70
CA ASP A 83 11.05 -13.32 16.88
C ASP A 83 11.74 -13.89 18.13
N VAL A 84 12.53 -13.07 18.78
CA VAL A 84 13.26 -13.42 20.01
C VAL A 84 12.68 -12.62 21.17
N LYS A 85 11.77 -13.23 21.92
CA LYS A 85 11.12 -12.60 23.10
C LYS A 85 10.45 -11.26 22.76
N GLY A 86 9.72 -11.20 21.64
CA GLY A 86 9.02 -10.00 21.17
C GLY A 86 9.90 -8.96 20.47
N LYS A 87 11.17 -9.29 20.20
CA LYS A 87 12.06 -8.50 19.35
C LYS A 87 12.17 -9.14 17.98
N LEU A 88 11.91 -8.34 16.96
CA LEU A 88 11.98 -8.77 15.57
C LEU A 88 13.36 -8.50 14.99
N TYR A 89 14.00 -9.55 14.49
CA TYR A 89 15.25 -9.45 13.76
C TYR A 89 15.03 -9.89 12.31
N PHE A 90 15.61 -9.13 11.38
CA PHE A 90 15.72 -9.50 9.98
C PHE A 90 17.14 -10.00 9.72
N GLU A 91 17.26 -11.20 9.18
CA GLU A 91 18.48 -11.70 8.55
C GLU A 91 18.36 -11.40 7.06
N ILE A 92 19.09 -10.37 6.62
CA ILE A 92 18.99 -9.79 5.26
C ILE A 92 20.12 -10.34 4.41
N PRO A 93 19.84 -11.16 3.37
CA PRO A 93 20.85 -11.64 2.43
C PRO A 93 21.52 -10.51 1.65
N ASP A 94 22.82 -10.67 1.37
CA ASP A 94 23.62 -9.71 0.59
C ASP A 94 23.01 -9.38 -0.77
N SER A 95 22.35 -10.36 -1.40
CA SER A 95 21.69 -10.22 -2.71
C SER A 95 20.48 -9.28 -2.72
N LEU A 96 19.96 -8.89 -1.55
CA LEU A 96 18.79 -8.02 -1.41
C LEU A 96 19.15 -6.58 -1.08
N PHE A 97 20.42 -6.27 -0.77
CA PHE A 97 20.86 -4.87 -0.68
C PHE A 97 20.80 -4.19 -2.04
N GLY A 98 20.30 -2.95 -2.04
CA GLY A 98 20.07 -2.20 -3.26
C GLY A 98 18.84 -2.64 -4.06
N ARG A 99 18.10 -3.67 -3.62
CA ARG A 99 16.83 -4.06 -4.23
C ARG A 99 15.69 -3.22 -3.68
N GLU A 100 14.89 -2.69 -4.58
CA GLU A 100 13.74 -1.87 -4.23
C GLU A 100 12.56 -2.74 -3.79
N MET A 101 11.83 -2.27 -2.80
CA MET A 101 10.71 -2.94 -2.15
C MET A 101 9.59 -1.94 -1.88
N LEU A 102 8.37 -2.43 -1.67
CA LEU A 102 7.26 -1.65 -1.13
C LEU A 102 7.04 -2.01 0.33
N LEU A 103 7.02 -1.02 1.20
CA LEU A 103 6.63 -1.14 2.60
C LEU A 103 5.27 -0.49 2.80
N GLY A 104 4.30 -1.26 3.23
CA GLY A 104 2.94 -0.77 3.45
C GLY A 104 2.28 -1.41 4.67
N SER A 105 1.13 -0.86 5.04
CA SER A 105 0.40 -1.26 6.23
C SER A 105 -1.09 -1.36 5.93
N THR A 106 -1.73 -2.42 6.41
CA THR A 106 -3.19 -2.63 6.35
C THR A 106 -3.71 -2.85 7.76
N ILE A 107 -4.87 -2.30 8.07
CA ILE A 107 -5.54 -2.53 9.34
C ILE A 107 -6.25 -3.89 9.25
N SER A 108 -5.81 -4.88 10.02
CA SER A 108 -6.41 -6.20 10.04
C SER A 108 -7.57 -6.29 11.04
N GLU A 109 -7.38 -5.69 12.22
CA GLU A 109 -8.38 -5.65 13.27
C GLU A 109 -8.31 -4.31 14.00
N VAL A 110 -9.41 -3.84 14.51
CA VAL A 110 -9.46 -2.62 15.32
C VAL A 110 -10.59 -2.69 16.34
N SER A 111 -10.36 -2.17 17.52
CA SER A 111 -11.34 -2.15 18.60
C SER A 111 -12.51 -1.18 18.36
N ASP A 112 -12.32 -0.19 17.48
CA ASP A 112 -13.34 0.80 17.11
C ASP A 112 -13.23 1.14 15.62
N ASN A 113 -14.15 0.59 14.81
CA ASN A 113 -14.21 0.81 13.37
C ASN A 113 -14.66 2.22 12.96
N ALA A 114 -15.14 3.05 13.90
CA ALA A 114 -15.40 4.46 13.64
C ALA A 114 -14.12 5.31 13.66
N ALA A 115 -13.12 4.90 14.46
CA ALA A 115 -11.82 5.57 14.55
C ALA A 115 -10.86 5.14 13.43
N ALA A 116 -10.90 3.85 13.04
CA ALA A 116 -10.08 3.29 11.97
C ALA A 116 -10.80 2.07 11.36
N THR A 117 -10.75 1.90 10.06
CA THR A 117 -11.56 0.87 9.37
C THR A 117 -10.72 -0.35 9.00
N THR A 118 -11.14 -1.54 9.41
CA THR A 118 -10.53 -2.81 9.02
C THR A 118 -10.47 -2.93 7.49
N GLY A 119 -9.34 -3.38 6.96
CA GLY A 119 -9.06 -3.52 5.53
C GLY A 119 -8.49 -2.25 4.88
N SER A 120 -8.61 -1.08 5.52
CA SER A 120 -8.05 0.15 4.97
C SER A 120 -6.51 0.19 5.08
N LYS A 121 -5.90 0.90 4.15
CA LYS A 121 -4.50 1.33 4.22
C LYS A 121 -4.45 2.76 4.73
N SER A 122 -3.54 3.04 5.65
CA SER A 122 -3.40 4.38 6.21
C SER A 122 -2.82 5.38 5.23
N ASP A 123 -1.94 4.92 4.35
CA ASP A 123 -1.28 5.72 3.31
C ASP A 123 -0.85 4.83 2.13
N TYR A 124 -0.29 5.44 1.08
CA TYR A 124 0.33 4.70 -0.01
C TYR A 124 1.58 3.96 0.49
N PRO A 125 1.85 2.74 -0.04
CA PRO A 125 3.08 2.04 0.29
C PRO A 125 4.32 2.86 -0.05
N LEU A 126 5.30 2.87 0.86
CA LEU A 126 6.58 3.51 0.66
C LEU A 126 7.46 2.64 -0.25
N GLN A 127 8.04 3.21 -1.29
CA GLN A 127 9.13 2.56 -1.99
C GLN A 127 10.40 2.70 -1.15
N VAL A 128 11.01 1.58 -0.80
CA VAL A 128 12.15 1.53 0.11
C VAL A 128 13.28 0.67 -0.43
N VAL A 129 14.49 0.90 0.09
CA VAL A 129 15.69 0.12 -0.22
C VAL A 129 16.53 -0.04 1.04
N PHE A 130 17.08 -1.24 1.24
CA PHE A 130 18.11 -1.45 2.24
C PHE A 130 19.49 -1.19 1.63
N THR A 131 20.27 -0.33 2.29
CA THR A 131 21.68 -0.10 2.01
C THR A 131 22.50 -0.39 3.24
N ARG A 132 23.78 -0.71 3.10
CA ARG A 132 24.64 -0.96 4.25
C ARG A 132 26.01 -0.33 4.10
N ASN A 133 26.66 -0.12 5.23
CA ASN A 133 28.09 0.10 5.37
C ASN A 133 28.64 -0.93 6.38
N ASP A 134 29.90 -0.82 6.77
CA ASP A 134 30.56 -1.76 7.66
C ASP A 134 29.95 -1.84 9.07
N ARG A 135 29.13 -0.88 9.48
CA ARG A 135 28.63 -0.74 10.86
C ARG A 135 27.12 -0.80 10.97
N SER A 136 26.40 -0.48 9.91
CA SER A 136 24.95 -0.31 9.96
C SER A 136 24.26 -0.61 8.64
N VAL A 137 22.97 -0.94 8.75
CA VAL A 137 22.04 -1.07 7.63
C VAL A 137 21.08 0.10 7.68
N GLN A 138 20.95 0.83 6.56
CA GLN A 138 19.99 1.91 6.41
C GLN A 138 18.78 1.43 5.61
N LEU A 139 17.60 1.63 6.14
CA LEU A 139 16.35 1.60 5.37
C LEU A 139 16.08 3.00 4.86
N ARG A 140 16.04 3.16 3.54
CA ARG A 140 15.82 4.45 2.87
C ARG A 140 14.51 4.42 2.10
N THR A 141 13.81 5.54 2.04
CA THR A 141 12.76 5.75 1.05
C THR A 141 13.39 6.13 -0.27
N VAL A 142 12.89 5.58 -1.37
CA VAL A 142 13.40 5.89 -2.72
C VAL A 142 12.63 7.07 -3.28
N ASN A 143 13.35 8.12 -3.66
CA ASN A 143 12.74 9.24 -4.37
C ASN A 143 12.63 8.92 -5.86
N CYS A 144 11.48 8.36 -6.25
CA CYS A 144 11.18 7.97 -7.62
C CYS A 144 10.31 8.99 -8.37
N GLU A 145 10.05 10.17 -7.81
CA GLU A 145 9.21 11.20 -8.45
C GLU A 145 9.91 11.83 -9.64
N ASN A 146 11.20 12.14 -9.51
CA ASN A 146 12.00 12.81 -10.55
C ASN A 146 12.53 11.78 -11.54
N ILE A 147 12.16 11.93 -12.80
CA ILE A 147 12.57 11.05 -13.89
C ILE A 147 13.12 11.84 -15.08
N THR A 148 13.82 11.16 -15.96
CA THR A 148 14.28 11.69 -17.25
C THR A 148 13.60 10.94 -18.39
N ASP A 149 13.55 11.57 -19.57
CA ASP A 149 13.05 10.93 -20.80
C ASP A 149 14.06 9.86 -21.24
N GLU A 150 13.67 8.60 -21.13
CA GLU A 150 14.53 7.45 -21.49
C GLU A 150 14.93 7.45 -22.98
N THR A 151 14.14 8.09 -23.84
CA THR A 151 14.34 8.08 -25.30
C THR A 151 15.16 9.26 -25.81
N GLY A 152 15.40 10.30 -25.00
CA GLY A 152 16.01 11.53 -25.43
C GLY A 152 16.87 12.27 -24.41
N ALA A 153 16.92 11.81 -23.16
CA ALA A 153 17.77 12.43 -22.16
C ALA A 153 19.23 12.03 -22.37
N SER A 154 20.12 13.01 -22.32
CA SER A 154 21.54 12.70 -22.22
C SER A 154 21.81 11.95 -20.91
N ARG A 155 22.81 11.09 -20.90
CA ARG A 155 23.31 10.43 -19.69
C ARG A 155 23.68 11.48 -18.61
N ALA A 156 24.17 12.63 -19.03
CA ALA A 156 24.52 13.74 -18.14
C ALA A 156 23.32 14.30 -17.38
N LEU A 157 22.16 14.46 -18.05
CA LEU A 157 20.93 14.91 -17.39
C LEU A 157 20.43 13.86 -16.37
N ALA A 158 20.42 12.59 -16.74
CA ALA A 158 20.02 11.51 -15.83
C ALA A 158 20.92 11.45 -14.58
N GLU A 159 22.24 11.56 -14.76
CA GLU A 159 23.20 11.62 -13.66
C GLU A 159 23.03 12.90 -12.82
N ALA A 160 22.69 14.03 -13.44
CA ALA A 160 22.43 15.27 -12.72
C ALA A 160 21.16 15.17 -11.86
N VAL A 161 20.06 14.64 -12.39
CA VAL A 161 18.83 14.39 -11.62
C VAL A 161 19.14 13.49 -10.43
N LYS A 162 19.83 12.37 -10.63
CA LYS A 162 20.22 11.45 -9.56
C LYS A 162 21.10 12.10 -8.48
N ARG A 163 22.07 12.95 -8.87
CA ARG A 163 22.95 13.66 -7.91
C ARG A 163 22.23 14.72 -7.08
N ASN A 164 21.14 15.27 -7.61
CA ASN A 164 20.36 16.31 -6.93
C ASN A 164 19.14 15.76 -6.17
N THR A 165 18.98 14.43 -6.14
CA THR A 165 17.88 13.75 -5.47
C THR A 165 18.47 12.76 -4.47
N ALA A 166 18.33 13.05 -3.18
CA ALA A 166 18.78 12.16 -2.12
C ALA A 166 17.61 11.28 -1.61
N ASP A 167 17.91 10.02 -1.35
CA ASP A 167 16.98 9.09 -0.72
C ASP A 167 17.02 9.30 0.80
N PRO A 168 15.92 9.73 1.44
CA PRO A 168 15.86 9.93 2.89
C PRO A 168 16.13 8.62 3.65
N ILE A 169 16.87 8.69 4.75
CA ILE A 169 17.06 7.57 5.67
C ILE A 169 15.83 7.51 6.60
N LEU A 170 14.99 6.48 6.43
CA LEU A 170 13.85 6.24 7.30
C LEU A 170 14.31 5.65 8.65
N ARG A 171 15.24 4.70 8.63
CA ARG A 171 15.81 4.05 9.82
C ARG A 171 17.27 3.70 9.59
N ASN A 172 18.04 3.67 10.67
CA ASN A 172 19.42 3.19 10.67
C ASN A 172 19.60 2.16 11.76
N TYR A 173 19.90 0.91 11.35
CA TYR A 173 19.99 -0.24 12.22
C TYR A 173 21.44 -0.62 12.42
N LYS A 174 21.84 -0.92 13.68
CA LYS A 174 23.12 -1.52 13.97
C LYS A 174 23.14 -2.97 13.45
N ILE A 175 24.24 -3.40 12.86
CA ILE A 175 24.48 -4.82 12.57
C ILE A 175 24.73 -5.53 13.91
N GLU A 176 23.81 -6.43 14.28
CA GLU A 176 23.90 -7.20 15.53
C GLU A 176 24.78 -8.44 15.36
N ALA A 177 24.71 -9.08 14.19
CA ALA A 177 25.52 -10.24 13.84
C ALA A 177 25.59 -10.43 12.32
N TRP A 178 26.53 -11.26 11.89
CA TRP A 178 26.53 -11.89 10.57
C TRP A 178 26.05 -13.32 10.72
N ASN A 179 25.35 -13.86 9.73
CA ASN A 179 25.01 -15.27 9.73
C ASN A 179 26.27 -16.13 9.64
N ARG A 180 26.13 -17.44 9.89
CA ARG A 180 27.29 -18.35 9.98
C ARG A 180 28.16 -18.36 8.73
N ASP A 181 27.54 -18.16 7.56
CA ASP A 181 28.23 -18.20 6.26
C ASP A 181 28.68 -16.80 5.80
N SER A 182 28.44 -15.76 6.59
CA SER A 182 28.72 -14.35 6.27
C SER A 182 28.10 -13.84 4.96
N THR A 183 26.95 -14.41 4.58
CA THR A 183 26.18 -14.05 3.37
C THR A 183 24.96 -13.21 3.67
N ALA A 184 24.67 -12.99 4.96
CA ALA A 184 23.56 -12.16 5.42
C ALA A 184 23.92 -11.43 6.71
N VAL A 185 23.31 -10.27 6.93
CA VAL A 185 23.43 -9.50 8.16
C VAL A 185 22.14 -9.53 8.97
N VAL A 186 22.28 -9.55 10.30
CA VAL A 186 21.16 -9.54 11.24
C VAL A 186 21.02 -8.16 11.85
N VAL A 187 19.82 -7.60 11.78
CA VAL A 187 19.45 -6.30 12.33
C VAL A 187 18.16 -6.37 13.14
N ASN A 188 18.07 -5.63 14.23
CA ASN A 188 16.84 -5.51 15.02
C ASN A 188 15.95 -4.42 14.39
N VAL A 189 14.79 -4.82 13.90
CA VAL A 189 13.81 -3.93 13.23
C VAL A 189 12.53 -3.74 14.03
N THR A 190 12.51 -4.08 15.30
CA THR A 190 11.32 -4.03 16.17
C THR A 190 10.65 -2.65 16.16
N ASP A 191 11.43 -1.57 16.17
CA ASP A 191 10.95 -0.19 16.17
C ASP A 191 10.27 0.26 14.87
N LEU A 192 10.46 -0.48 13.77
CA LEU A 192 9.72 -0.26 12.53
C LEU A 192 8.30 -0.83 12.62
N PHE A 193 8.15 -1.96 13.31
CA PHE A 193 6.89 -2.72 13.34
C PHE A 193 6.07 -2.53 14.61
N VAL A 194 6.71 -2.22 15.75
CA VAL A 194 6.05 -2.04 17.05
C VAL A 194 6.28 -0.61 17.54
N ALA A 195 5.90 0.37 16.71
CA ALA A 195 5.97 1.79 17.03
C ALA A 195 4.91 2.58 16.26
N ASP A 196 4.65 3.81 16.68
CA ASP A 196 3.82 4.76 15.92
C ASP A 196 4.65 5.38 14.80
N VAL A 197 4.72 4.68 13.69
CA VAL A 197 5.33 5.16 12.45
C VAL A 197 4.24 5.82 11.64
N GLU A 198 4.37 7.12 11.37
CA GLU A 198 3.29 7.93 10.81
C GLU A 198 2.81 7.42 9.45
N GLU A 199 3.72 7.01 8.59
CA GLU A 199 3.42 6.47 7.26
C GLU A 199 2.70 5.12 7.32
N MET A 200 2.73 4.44 8.46
CA MET A 200 2.10 3.15 8.72
C MET A 200 1.13 3.18 9.90
N SER A 201 0.64 4.36 10.26
CA SER A 201 -0.32 4.57 11.36
C SER A 201 -1.68 3.96 11.02
N PRO A 202 -2.48 3.47 11.98
CA PRO A 202 -3.87 3.10 11.74
C PRO A 202 -4.76 4.31 11.41
N PHE A 203 -4.31 5.51 11.73
CA PHE A 203 -5.04 6.74 11.47
C PHE A 203 -4.62 7.33 10.13
N SER A 204 -5.56 7.43 9.17
CA SER A 204 -5.29 8.01 7.86
C SER A 204 -5.04 9.51 7.94
N LYS A 205 -4.00 10.00 7.24
CA LYS A 205 -3.75 11.43 7.05
C LYS A 205 -4.84 12.12 6.21
N TYR A 206 -5.46 11.37 5.31
CA TYR A 206 -6.43 11.85 4.31
C TYR A 206 -7.86 11.39 4.61
N GLY A 207 -8.12 10.94 5.84
CA GLY A 207 -9.43 10.44 6.24
C GLY A 207 -10.54 11.49 6.06
N LEU A 208 -11.79 11.03 6.10
CA LEU A 208 -13.04 11.79 6.06
C LEU A 208 -13.11 12.98 7.05
N TYR A 209 -12.04 13.27 7.75
CA TYR A 209 -11.96 14.07 8.96
C TYR A 209 -11.25 15.41 8.78
N THR A 210 -11.26 16.02 7.61
CA THR A 210 -10.74 17.39 7.45
C THR A 210 -11.42 18.41 8.37
N ALA A 211 -12.62 18.07 8.90
CA ALA A 211 -13.33 18.87 9.90
C ALA A 211 -13.06 18.44 11.36
N PHE A 212 -12.27 17.38 11.57
CA PHE A 212 -11.98 16.82 12.88
C PHE A 212 -10.48 16.91 13.19
N GLU A 213 -10.15 17.21 14.42
CA GLU A 213 -8.79 17.15 14.95
C GLU A 213 -8.64 15.88 15.79
N LEU A 214 -7.70 15.03 15.39
CA LEU A 214 -7.34 13.81 16.11
C LEU A 214 -6.05 14.03 16.88
N LYS A 215 -6.12 13.90 18.21
CA LYS A 215 -4.96 13.80 19.09
C LYS A 215 -4.79 12.35 19.51
N LYS A 216 -3.60 11.79 19.29
CA LYS A 216 -3.27 10.41 19.63
C LYS A 216 -2.00 10.33 20.46
N THR A 217 -1.96 9.39 21.40
CA THR A 217 -0.78 9.07 22.20
C THR A 217 -0.54 7.56 22.13
N PHE A 218 0.58 7.17 21.55
CA PHE A 218 0.99 5.78 21.44
C PHE A 218 1.34 5.19 22.81
N GLN A 219 0.86 3.98 23.08
CA GLN A 219 1.04 3.25 24.33
C GLN A 219 2.02 2.08 24.12
N LYS A 220 3.31 2.37 24.26
CA LYS A 220 4.38 1.39 23.98
C LYS A 220 4.22 0.11 24.81
N GLU A 221 3.91 0.23 26.10
CA GLU A 221 3.78 -0.90 27.04
C GLU A 221 2.57 -1.80 26.77
N ARG A 222 1.64 -1.33 25.91
CA ARG A 222 0.44 -2.07 25.48
C ARG A 222 0.55 -2.49 24.02
N SER A 223 1.70 -2.29 23.39
CA SER A 223 1.95 -2.61 21.99
C SER A 223 2.96 -3.73 21.90
N MET A 224 2.73 -4.69 20.98
CA MET A 224 3.53 -5.89 20.90
C MET A 224 3.65 -6.43 19.47
N LEU A 225 4.70 -7.19 19.24
CA LEU A 225 4.87 -8.00 18.04
C LEU A 225 3.83 -9.12 18.04
N GLY A 226 3.22 -9.37 16.89
CA GLY A 226 2.33 -10.50 16.62
C GLY A 226 2.99 -11.55 15.73
N GLU A 227 2.20 -12.17 14.87
CA GLU A 227 2.65 -13.19 13.94
C GLU A 227 3.63 -12.63 12.91
N ILE A 228 4.65 -13.42 12.56
CA ILE A 228 5.61 -13.14 11.48
C ILE A 228 5.50 -14.22 10.41
N LYS A 229 5.46 -13.80 9.14
CA LYS A 229 5.45 -14.70 7.97
C LYS A 229 6.47 -14.23 6.95
N ALA A 230 7.14 -15.17 6.30
CA ALA A 230 8.07 -14.88 5.22
C ALA A 230 7.74 -15.74 4.01
N PHE A 231 7.73 -15.14 2.83
CA PHE A 231 7.44 -15.76 1.54
C PHE A 231 8.59 -15.49 0.57
N SER A 232 8.54 -16.06 -0.60
CA SER A 232 9.63 -15.97 -1.59
C SER A 232 9.95 -14.54 -2.07
N ASP A 233 8.97 -13.65 -2.05
CA ASP A 233 9.07 -12.27 -2.56
C ASP A 233 8.48 -11.20 -1.63
N ASN A 234 8.00 -11.60 -0.45
CA ASN A 234 7.50 -10.66 0.54
C ASN A 234 7.60 -11.22 1.97
N VAL A 235 7.54 -10.32 2.94
CA VAL A 235 7.40 -10.66 4.35
C VAL A 235 6.24 -9.90 4.95
N VAL A 236 5.57 -10.53 5.91
CA VAL A 236 4.41 -9.99 6.60
C VAL A 236 4.65 -10.04 8.10
N VAL A 237 4.43 -8.91 8.75
CA VAL A 237 4.58 -8.76 10.20
C VAL A 237 3.29 -8.19 10.76
N ARG A 238 2.63 -8.93 11.64
CA ARG A 238 1.52 -8.42 12.43
C ARG A 238 2.01 -7.74 13.69
N SER A 239 1.36 -6.66 14.08
CA SER A 239 1.67 -5.91 15.30
C SER A 239 0.39 -5.42 15.93
N THR A 240 0.25 -5.62 17.23
CA THR A 240 -0.81 -5.00 18.03
C THR A 240 -0.31 -3.65 18.51
N LEU A 241 -0.96 -2.57 18.10
CA LEU A 241 -0.63 -1.21 18.48
C LEU A 241 -1.76 -0.62 19.32
N SER A 242 -1.41 0.00 20.43
CA SER A 242 -2.36 0.63 21.33
C SER A 242 -2.15 2.13 21.40
N TYR A 243 -3.26 2.86 21.47
CA TYR A 243 -3.30 4.32 21.53
C TYR A 243 -4.32 4.78 22.56
N ILE A 244 -4.12 6.00 23.06
CA ILE A 244 -5.18 6.81 23.66
C ILE A 244 -5.46 7.94 22.68
N PHE A 245 -6.73 8.13 22.30
CA PHE A 245 -7.08 9.15 21.33
C PHE A 245 -8.22 10.06 21.81
N THR A 246 -8.19 11.28 21.32
CA THR A 246 -9.23 12.31 21.52
C THR A 246 -9.60 12.87 20.15
N LEU A 247 -10.90 12.93 19.85
CA LEU A 247 -11.44 13.47 18.62
C LEU A 247 -12.25 14.73 18.92
N THR A 248 -11.91 15.84 18.25
CA THR A 248 -12.61 17.11 18.39
C THR A 248 -13.12 17.61 17.03
N ARG A 249 -14.23 18.35 17.04
CA ARG A 249 -14.76 19.08 15.89
C ARG A 249 -14.92 20.55 16.29
N GLY A 250 -14.01 21.39 15.82
CA GLY A 250 -13.94 22.77 16.28
C GLY A 250 -13.72 22.83 17.79
N ARG A 251 -14.68 23.40 18.54
CA ARG A 251 -14.62 23.48 20.02
C ARG A 251 -15.29 22.31 20.74
N THR A 252 -15.88 21.37 20.02
CA THR A 252 -16.64 20.25 20.61
C THR A 252 -15.76 19.01 20.65
N THR A 253 -15.57 18.45 21.84
CA THR A 253 -14.95 17.14 22.03
C THR A 253 -16.01 16.07 21.81
N LEU A 254 -15.79 15.21 20.81
CA LEU A 254 -16.69 14.10 20.47
C LEU A 254 -16.28 12.82 21.21
N VAL A 255 -14.97 12.57 21.28
CA VAL A 255 -14.39 11.43 21.98
C VAL A 255 -13.23 11.96 22.81
N LYS A 256 -13.11 11.54 24.06
CA LYS A 256 -12.07 12.00 24.97
C LYS A 256 -11.34 10.82 25.61
N ASP A 257 -10.01 10.79 25.45
CA ASP A 257 -9.08 9.88 26.12
C ASP A 257 -9.49 8.39 26.02
N GLN A 258 -10.03 7.98 24.85
CA GLN A 258 -10.48 6.61 24.63
C GLN A 258 -9.30 5.70 24.21
N PRO A 259 -9.24 4.48 24.75
CA PRO A 259 -8.28 3.49 24.28
C PRO A 259 -8.69 2.95 22.89
N LEU A 260 -7.71 2.85 22.00
CA LEU A 260 -7.84 2.16 20.73
C LEU A 260 -6.75 1.11 20.61
N THR A 261 -7.13 -0.10 20.21
CA THR A 261 -6.19 -1.14 19.82
C THR A 261 -6.39 -1.48 18.35
N ALA A 262 -5.31 -1.44 17.57
CA ALA A 262 -5.30 -1.81 16.17
C ALA A 262 -4.28 -2.93 15.92
N VAL A 263 -4.70 -4.01 15.27
CA VAL A 263 -3.79 -5.02 14.71
C VAL A 263 -3.46 -4.61 13.30
N MET A 264 -2.17 -4.35 13.07
CA MET A 264 -1.65 -3.91 11.78
C MET A 264 -0.93 -5.06 11.10
N THR A 265 -1.27 -5.34 9.84
CA THR A 265 -0.49 -6.19 8.95
C THR A 265 0.41 -5.31 8.11
N ARG A 266 1.71 -5.40 8.34
CA ARG A 266 2.73 -4.64 7.62
C ARG A 266 3.49 -5.56 6.70
N SER A 267 3.51 -5.22 5.41
CA SER A 267 4.13 -6.03 4.38
C SER A 267 5.29 -5.31 3.74
N LEU A 268 6.39 -6.03 3.53
CA LEU A 268 7.53 -5.57 2.74
C LEU A 268 7.62 -6.48 1.51
N VAL A 269 7.40 -5.90 0.32
CA VAL A 269 7.23 -6.62 -0.95
C VAL A 269 8.37 -6.31 -1.89
N LEU A 270 9.06 -7.34 -2.39
CA LEU A 270 10.15 -7.18 -3.34
C LEU A 270 9.61 -6.77 -4.72
N LEU A 271 10.09 -5.65 -5.25
CA LEU A 271 9.71 -5.19 -6.57
C LEU A 271 10.39 -6.02 -7.68
N PRO A 272 9.73 -6.21 -8.83
CA PRO A 272 10.34 -6.84 -10.00
C PRO A 272 11.66 -6.17 -10.39
N ARG A 273 12.67 -6.94 -10.83
CA ARG A 273 13.94 -6.37 -11.30
C ARG A 273 13.72 -5.42 -12.47
N GLU A 274 12.91 -5.87 -13.44
CA GLU A 274 12.54 -5.10 -14.63
C GLU A 274 11.16 -4.51 -14.41
N PRO A 275 11.05 -3.18 -14.22
CA PRO A 275 9.74 -2.52 -14.13
C PRO A 275 8.93 -2.76 -15.40
N TYR A 276 7.61 -2.85 -15.25
CA TYR A 276 6.74 -2.89 -16.42
C TYR A 276 6.84 -1.57 -17.18
N ARG A 277 6.71 -1.62 -18.51
CA ARG A 277 6.77 -0.40 -19.33
C ARG A 277 5.65 0.56 -18.90
N PRO A 278 5.96 1.77 -18.41
CA PRO A 278 4.94 2.72 -17.96
C PRO A 278 4.05 3.18 -19.13
N ARG A 279 2.82 3.54 -18.83
CA ARG A 279 1.89 4.13 -19.78
C ARG A 279 1.46 5.50 -19.26
N ILE A 280 1.77 6.55 -20.01
CA ILE A 280 1.34 7.90 -19.68
C ILE A 280 -0.18 7.99 -19.83
N THR A 281 -0.83 8.62 -18.86
CA THR A 281 -2.27 8.90 -18.86
C THR A 281 -2.52 10.37 -18.56
N ASP A 282 -3.76 10.80 -18.74
CA ASP A 282 -4.25 12.12 -18.35
C ASP A 282 -5.67 12.03 -17.75
N SER A 283 -6.19 13.16 -17.26
CA SER A 283 -7.47 13.23 -16.55
C SER A 283 -8.69 12.75 -17.35
N ARG A 284 -8.59 12.61 -18.70
CA ARG A 284 -9.67 12.09 -19.55
C ARG A 284 -9.85 10.59 -19.45
N MET A 285 -8.85 9.88 -18.89
CA MET A 285 -8.83 8.42 -18.90
C MET A 285 -9.48 7.78 -17.67
N SER A 286 -9.79 8.52 -16.63
CA SER A 286 -10.40 8.02 -15.37
C SER A 286 -9.73 6.74 -14.85
N VAL A 287 -8.39 6.73 -14.79
CA VAL A 287 -7.57 5.66 -14.20
C VAL A 287 -6.74 6.23 -13.06
N PHE A 288 -6.48 5.41 -12.03
CA PHE A 288 -5.59 5.81 -10.95
C PHE A 288 -4.19 6.10 -11.48
N PRO A 289 -3.58 7.22 -11.09
CA PRO A 289 -2.28 7.62 -11.59
C PRO A 289 -1.18 7.60 -10.51
N THR A 290 0.06 7.40 -10.94
CA THR A 290 1.25 7.80 -10.17
C THR A 290 1.89 9.02 -10.83
N GLY A 291 2.00 10.14 -10.10
CA GLY A 291 2.63 11.37 -10.59
C GLY A 291 4.15 11.23 -10.72
N LYS A 292 4.71 11.86 -11.75
CA LYS A 292 6.15 11.97 -12.01
C LYS A 292 6.49 13.39 -12.46
N VAL A 293 7.69 13.83 -12.12
CA VAL A 293 8.27 15.07 -12.62
C VAL A 293 9.33 14.72 -13.66
N LEU A 294 8.99 14.95 -14.93
CA LEU A 294 9.85 14.65 -16.08
C LEU A 294 10.78 15.82 -16.36
N PHE A 295 12.07 15.55 -16.36
CA PHE A 295 13.12 16.44 -16.84
C PHE A 295 13.54 16.00 -18.25
N SER A 296 13.57 16.94 -19.18
CA SER A 296 13.90 16.70 -20.58
C SER A 296 14.75 17.84 -21.12
N GLU A 297 15.69 17.55 -22.02
CA GLU A 297 16.47 18.58 -22.75
C GLU A 297 15.63 19.34 -23.78
N ARG A 298 14.45 18.81 -24.13
CA ARG A 298 13.55 19.39 -25.13
C ARG A 298 12.57 20.41 -24.55
N GLU A 299 12.32 20.32 -23.24
CA GLU A 299 11.34 21.15 -22.53
C GLU A 299 12.08 22.20 -21.69
N GLN A 300 11.62 23.45 -21.74
CA GLN A 300 12.23 24.54 -20.95
C GLN A 300 11.80 24.54 -19.48
N ARG A 301 11.02 23.52 -19.07
CA ARG A 301 10.52 23.33 -17.69
C ARG A 301 10.37 21.86 -17.35
N ALA A 302 10.45 21.53 -16.07
CA ALA A 302 10.01 20.24 -15.59
C ALA A 302 8.50 20.06 -15.83
N LYS A 303 8.10 18.90 -16.30
CA LYS A 303 6.70 18.60 -16.67
C LYS A 303 6.14 17.50 -15.76
N VAL A 304 5.00 17.77 -15.16
CA VAL A 304 4.27 16.71 -14.44
C VAL A 304 3.61 15.80 -15.47
N ILE A 305 3.88 14.51 -15.36
CA ILE A 305 3.22 13.44 -16.11
C ILE A 305 2.67 12.40 -15.16
N TYR A 306 1.80 11.54 -15.65
CA TYR A 306 1.11 10.56 -14.83
C TYR A 306 1.22 9.17 -15.47
N TYR A 307 1.64 8.16 -14.68
CA TYR A 307 1.64 6.76 -15.08
C TYR A 307 0.33 6.11 -14.68
N ALA A 308 -0.39 5.51 -15.65
CA ALA A 308 -1.63 4.78 -15.41
C ALA A 308 -1.38 3.54 -14.55
N HIS A 309 -2.20 3.32 -13.53
CA HIS A 309 -2.21 2.04 -12.81
C HIS A 309 -2.85 0.98 -13.68
N ARG A 310 -2.15 -0.15 -13.88
CA ARG A 310 -2.63 -1.27 -14.68
C ARG A 310 -1.91 -2.57 -14.38
N TRP A 311 -2.59 -3.68 -14.60
CA TRP A 311 -1.96 -5.00 -14.54
C TRP A 311 -1.00 -5.22 -15.71
N ARG A 312 0.04 -6.04 -15.49
CA ARG A 312 0.91 -6.54 -16.55
C ARG A 312 0.16 -7.60 -17.37
N LEU A 313 -0.64 -7.15 -18.32
CA LEU A 313 -1.41 -8.00 -19.20
C LEU A 313 -0.70 -8.12 -20.55
N GLU A 314 0.05 -9.21 -20.73
CA GLU A 314 0.82 -9.51 -21.94
C GLU A 314 0.24 -10.75 -22.62
N PRO A 315 0.04 -10.75 -23.96
CA PRO A 315 -0.41 -11.93 -24.69
C PRO A 315 0.55 -13.11 -24.54
N SER A 316 0.03 -14.31 -24.34
CA SER A 316 0.84 -15.54 -24.35
C SER A 316 1.43 -15.84 -25.72
N ASP A 317 0.70 -15.47 -26.79
CA ASP A 317 1.12 -15.50 -28.18
C ASP A 317 0.90 -14.11 -28.80
N MET A 318 1.98 -13.36 -28.96
CA MET A 318 1.95 -12.00 -29.48
C MET A 318 1.58 -11.95 -30.97
N ASP A 319 2.01 -12.95 -31.76
CA ASP A 319 1.76 -12.94 -33.18
C ASP A 319 0.31 -13.33 -33.50
N ALA A 320 -0.26 -14.30 -32.81
CA ALA A 320 -1.69 -14.59 -32.88
C ALA A 320 -2.54 -13.39 -32.44
N TRP A 321 -2.15 -12.70 -31.35
CA TRP A 321 -2.86 -11.51 -30.90
C TRP A 321 -2.82 -10.36 -31.92
N LYS A 322 -1.66 -10.14 -32.57
CA LYS A 322 -1.53 -9.13 -33.65
C LYS A 322 -2.38 -9.46 -34.89
N ARG A 323 -2.66 -10.75 -35.16
CA ARG A 323 -3.58 -11.18 -36.21
C ARG A 323 -5.07 -10.99 -35.82
N GLY A 324 -5.37 -10.54 -34.62
CA GLY A 324 -6.74 -10.33 -34.10
C GLY A 324 -7.34 -11.57 -33.43
N GLU A 325 -6.55 -12.63 -33.21
CA GLU A 325 -6.99 -13.82 -32.48
C GLU A 325 -7.08 -13.53 -30.98
N ARG A 326 -8.05 -14.14 -30.29
CA ARG A 326 -8.12 -14.07 -28.83
C ARG A 326 -7.15 -15.06 -28.19
N VAL A 327 -6.20 -14.56 -27.40
CA VAL A 327 -5.19 -15.35 -26.71
C VAL A 327 -5.31 -15.21 -25.19
N ALA A 328 -4.84 -16.19 -24.43
CA ALA A 328 -4.73 -16.05 -22.99
C ALA A 328 -3.60 -15.04 -22.63
N PRO A 329 -3.65 -14.37 -21.51
CA PRO A 329 -2.50 -13.63 -21.01
C PRO A 329 -1.40 -14.59 -20.54
N LYS A 330 -0.14 -14.15 -20.51
CA LYS A 330 0.97 -14.89 -19.89
C LYS A 330 0.72 -15.17 -18.40
N LYS A 331 0.12 -14.22 -17.69
CA LYS A 331 -0.28 -14.36 -16.30
C LYS A 331 -1.74 -13.90 -16.17
N GLN A 332 -2.62 -14.79 -15.73
CA GLN A 332 -4.02 -14.51 -15.48
C GLN A 332 -4.14 -13.63 -14.22
N ILE A 333 -5.06 -12.67 -14.23
CA ILE A 333 -5.48 -11.94 -13.03
C ILE A 333 -6.41 -12.86 -12.24
N VAL A 334 -6.05 -13.24 -11.03
CA VAL A 334 -6.85 -14.15 -10.21
C VAL A 334 -7.24 -13.47 -8.92
N PHE A 335 -8.53 -13.51 -8.59
CA PHE A 335 -9.04 -13.13 -7.27
C PHE A 335 -9.51 -14.38 -6.52
N TYR A 336 -8.93 -14.61 -5.35
CA TYR A 336 -9.32 -15.70 -4.47
C TYR A 336 -10.44 -15.24 -3.53
N VAL A 337 -11.56 -15.97 -3.53
CA VAL A 337 -12.76 -15.62 -2.77
C VAL A 337 -12.72 -16.30 -1.41
N ASP A 338 -12.91 -15.50 -0.36
CA ASP A 338 -12.88 -15.94 1.04
C ASP A 338 -13.97 -16.97 1.33
N ASP A 339 -13.57 -18.06 1.98
CA ASP A 339 -14.48 -19.14 2.38
C ASP A 339 -15.52 -18.69 3.41
N GLY A 340 -15.24 -17.62 4.16
CA GLY A 340 -16.14 -17.03 5.16
C GLY A 340 -17.40 -16.36 4.61
N PHE A 341 -17.49 -16.11 3.30
CA PHE A 341 -18.71 -15.56 2.70
C PHE A 341 -19.90 -16.49 2.84
N PRO A 342 -21.12 -15.96 3.08
CA PRO A 342 -22.35 -16.73 2.92
C PRO A 342 -22.45 -17.35 1.51
N GLU A 343 -22.93 -18.59 1.40
CA GLU A 343 -22.97 -19.31 0.10
C GLU A 343 -23.72 -18.56 -1.00
N MET A 344 -24.86 -17.93 -0.64
CA MET A 344 -25.64 -17.09 -1.55
C MET A 344 -24.77 -15.97 -2.17
N TRP A 345 -23.85 -15.37 -1.39
CA TRP A 345 -23.03 -14.26 -1.89
C TRP A 345 -21.93 -14.76 -2.83
N LYS A 346 -21.35 -15.93 -2.56
CA LYS A 346 -20.24 -16.48 -3.35
C LYS A 346 -20.56 -16.54 -4.83
N LYS A 347 -21.73 -17.09 -5.20
CA LYS A 347 -22.17 -17.17 -6.59
C LYS A 347 -22.08 -15.83 -7.30
N HIS A 348 -22.67 -14.79 -6.70
CA HIS A 348 -22.70 -13.44 -7.29
C HIS A 348 -21.32 -12.75 -7.30
N ILE A 349 -20.45 -13.09 -6.33
CA ILE A 349 -19.05 -12.62 -6.29
C ILE A 349 -18.25 -13.24 -7.44
N PHE A 350 -18.39 -14.55 -7.68
CA PHE A 350 -17.74 -15.22 -8.82
C PHE A 350 -18.18 -14.62 -10.14
N GLU A 351 -19.50 -14.45 -10.34
CA GLU A 351 -20.07 -13.82 -11.53
C GLU A 351 -19.57 -12.39 -11.73
N ALA A 352 -19.45 -11.62 -10.65
CA ALA A 352 -18.97 -10.23 -10.68
C ALA A 352 -17.54 -10.11 -11.22
N VAL A 353 -16.66 -11.06 -10.89
CA VAL A 353 -15.29 -11.10 -11.40
C VAL A 353 -15.26 -11.60 -12.85
N ASP A 354 -15.96 -12.69 -13.11
CA ASP A 354 -15.84 -13.39 -14.40
C ASP A 354 -16.44 -12.58 -15.56
N GLN A 355 -17.44 -11.74 -15.32
CA GLN A 355 -18.03 -10.86 -16.35
C GLN A 355 -17.02 -9.87 -16.95
N TRP A 356 -15.91 -9.54 -16.26
CA TRP A 356 -14.85 -8.70 -16.81
C TRP A 356 -14.12 -9.36 -17.99
N ASN A 357 -14.26 -10.67 -18.20
CA ASN A 357 -13.71 -11.32 -19.39
C ASN A 357 -14.37 -10.84 -20.69
N GLU A 358 -15.59 -10.29 -20.65
CA GLU A 358 -16.23 -9.73 -21.84
C GLU A 358 -15.45 -8.52 -22.39
N PRO A 359 -15.18 -7.44 -21.62
CA PRO A 359 -14.36 -6.32 -22.12
C PRO A 359 -12.92 -6.76 -22.46
N PHE A 360 -12.32 -7.68 -21.69
CA PHE A 360 -11.02 -8.24 -22.07
C PHE A 360 -11.05 -9.00 -23.40
N GLY A 361 -12.15 -9.68 -23.70
CA GLY A 361 -12.37 -10.35 -24.96
C GLY A 361 -12.41 -9.40 -26.17
N ARG A 362 -12.89 -8.17 -25.98
CA ARG A 362 -12.93 -7.12 -27.01
C ARG A 362 -11.55 -6.57 -27.36
N ILE A 363 -10.59 -6.68 -26.47
CA ILE A 363 -9.19 -6.27 -26.70
C ILE A 363 -8.25 -7.46 -26.99
N GLY A 364 -8.83 -8.64 -27.33
CA GLY A 364 -8.10 -9.79 -27.81
C GLY A 364 -7.61 -10.79 -26.74
N PHE A 365 -8.14 -10.71 -25.50
CA PHE A 365 -7.79 -11.68 -24.47
C PHE A 365 -8.94 -12.64 -24.19
N LYS A 366 -8.63 -13.92 -23.94
CA LYS A 366 -9.53 -14.92 -23.37
C LYS A 366 -9.03 -15.32 -21.99
N ASN A 367 -9.95 -15.54 -21.06
CA ASN A 367 -9.62 -15.94 -19.67
C ASN A 367 -8.58 -15.00 -19.02
N ALA A 368 -8.77 -13.68 -19.20
CA ALA A 368 -7.84 -12.67 -18.66
C ALA A 368 -7.92 -12.57 -17.14
N ILE A 369 -9.12 -12.76 -16.58
CA ILE A 369 -9.42 -12.67 -15.16
C ILE A 369 -10.22 -13.89 -14.70
N ALA A 370 -10.08 -14.31 -13.45
CA ALA A 370 -10.88 -15.37 -12.85
C ALA A 370 -11.07 -15.16 -11.36
N ALA A 371 -12.23 -15.56 -10.85
CA ALA A 371 -12.44 -15.80 -9.43
C ALA A 371 -12.15 -17.29 -9.12
N LYS A 372 -11.52 -17.57 -7.99
CA LYS A 372 -11.23 -18.92 -7.51
C LYS A 372 -11.50 -19.02 -6.02
N PRO A 373 -11.92 -20.17 -5.49
CA PRO A 373 -11.97 -20.38 -4.04
C PRO A 373 -10.56 -20.33 -3.44
N TYR A 374 -10.44 -20.14 -2.16
CA TYR A 374 -9.17 -20.25 -1.44
C TYR A 374 -8.52 -21.61 -1.70
N PRO A 375 -7.26 -21.67 -2.16
CA PRO A 375 -6.58 -22.93 -2.42
C PRO A 375 -6.30 -23.67 -1.10
N LYS A 376 -6.62 -24.98 -1.08
CA LYS A 376 -6.42 -25.83 0.09
C LYS A 376 -5.06 -26.54 0.08
N ASP A 377 -4.47 -26.67 -1.09
CA ASP A 377 -3.27 -27.47 -1.34
C ASP A 377 -2.03 -26.61 -1.68
N ASP A 378 -2.12 -25.28 -1.60
CA ASP A 378 -0.99 -24.37 -1.83
C ASP A 378 -0.36 -23.97 -0.48
N PRO A 379 0.84 -24.46 -0.16
CA PRO A 379 1.50 -24.16 1.12
C PRO A 379 1.95 -22.70 1.26
N GLU A 380 2.04 -21.96 0.14
CA GLU A 380 2.36 -20.52 0.15
C GLU A 380 1.10 -19.65 0.24
N PHE A 381 -0.09 -20.24 0.12
CA PHE A 381 -1.31 -19.46 0.17
C PHE A 381 -1.56 -18.90 1.57
N ASP A 382 -1.64 -17.61 1.61
CA ASP A 382 -2.09 -16.84 2.78
C ASP A 382 -2.79 -15.58 2.26
N PRO A 383 -3.97 -15.22 2.77
CA PRO A 383 -4.66 -14.00 2.36
C PRO A 383 -3.83 -12.72 2.58
N ASP A 384 -2.87 -12.74 3.51
CA ASP A 384 -1.96 -11.63 3.77
C ASP A 384 -0.71 -11.66 2.87
N ASN A 385 -0.46 -12.78 2.14
CA ASN A 385 0.62 -12.86 1.16
C ASN A 385 0.25 -12.05 -0.09
N ILE A 386 1.04 -11.03 -0.39
CA ILE A 386 0.81 -10.11 -1.52
C ILE A 386 0.82 -10.80 -2.90
N LYS A 387 1.33 -12.00 -2.99
CA LYS A 387 1.26 -12.82 -4.22
C LYS A 387 -0.18 -13.13 -4.65
N TYR A 388 -1.11 -13.16 -3.71
CA TYR A 388 -2.51 -13.54 -3.93
C TYR A 388 -3.45 -12.34 -3.75
N SER A 389 -4.20 -12.00 -4.79
CA SER A 389 -5.27 -11.02 -4.70
C SER A 389 -6.53 -11.69 -4.18
N CYS A 390 -7.17 -11.11 -3.16
CA CYS A 390 -8.29 -11.73 -2.47
C CYS A 390 -9.52 -10.85 -2.45
N ILE A 391 -10.72 -11.47 -2.51
CA ILE A 391 -11.98 -10.84 -2.14
C ILE A 391 -12.29 -11.35 -0.73
N ARG A 392 -12.18 -10.46 0.26
CA ARG A 392 -12.20 -10.77 1.69
C ARG A 392 -13.53 -10.36 2.30
N TYR A 393 -14.09 -11.23 3.12
CA TYR A 393 -15.28 -10.94 3.90
C TYR A 393 -14.89 -10.27 5.23
N ALA A 394 -15.51 -9.12 5.50
CA ALA A 394 -15.35 -8.42 6.75
C ALA A 394 -16.73 -8.30 7.44
N PRO A 395 -17.07 -9.19 8.41
CA PRO A 395 -18.36 -9.21 9.07
C PRO A 395 -18.50 -8.09 10.12
N ILE A 396 -18.41 -6.86 9.66
CA ILE A 396 -18.56 -5.64 10.45
C ILE A 396 -19.73 -4.82 9.92
N ALA A 397 -20.40 -4.06 10.81
CA ALA A 397 -21.55 -3.23 10.48
C ALA A 397 -21.14 -1.92 9.76
N ILE A 398 -20.45 -2.05 8.65
CA ILE A 398 -20.11 -0.97 7.74
C ILE A 398 -20.84 -1.19 6.42
N ALA A 399 -21.57 -0.18 5.97
CA ALA A 399 -22.33 -0.20 4.71
C ALA A 399 -21.43 0.24 3.55
N ASN A 400 -20.43 -0.57 3.21
CA ASN A 400 -19.44 -0.26 2.18
C ASN A 400 -18.78 -1.52 1.60
N ALA A 401 -18.01 -1.33 0.53
CA ALA A 401 -16.96 -2.22 0.05
C ALA A 401 -15.77 -1.34 -0.40
N MET A 402 -14.57 -1.90 -0.49
CA MET A 402 -13.38 -1.18 -0.97
C MET A 402 -12.39 -2.11 -1.66
N GLY A 403 -11.68 -1.61 -2.68
CA GLY A 403 -10.70 -2.35 -3.46
C GLY A 403 -9.29 -1.73 -3.44
N PRO A 404 -8.53 -1.79 -2.32
CA PRO A 404 -7.16 -1.27 -2.28
C PRO A 404 -6.19 -2.10 -3.11
N SER A 405 -5.21 -1.44 -3.73
CA SER A 405 -4.17 -2.09 -4.54
C SER A 405 -2.76 -1.75 -4.07
N TRP A 406 -1.79 -2.61 -4.45
CA TRP A 406 -0.36 -2.39 -4.34
C TRP A 406 0.20 -2.13 -5.73
N VAL A 407 0.86 -0.99 -5.91
CA VAL A 407 1.30 -0.50 -7.22
C VAL A 407 2.80 -0.23 -7.19
N ASP A 408 3.52 -0.71 -8.19
CA ASP A 408 4.92 -0.35 -8.42
C ASP A 408 5.00 1.11 -8.90
N PRO A 409 5.51 2.04 -8.09
CA PRO A 409 5.51 3.45 -8.45
C PRO A 409 6.46 3.79 -9.61
N ARG A 410 7.34 2.88 -10.02
CA ARG A 410 8.25 3.06 -11.16
C ARG A 410 7.53 2.96 -12.51
N SER A 411 6.37 2.27 -12.54
CA SER A 411 5.69 1.93 -13.80
C SER A 411 4.17 2.08 -13.77
N GLY A 412 3.56 2.16 -12.59
CA GLY A 412 2.12 2.03 -12.40
C GLY A 412 1.61 0.58 -12.49
N GLU A 413 2.50 -0.43 -12.47
CA GLU A 413 2.08 -1.84 -12.46
C GLU A 413 1.35 -2.19 -11.17
N ILE A 414 0.13 -2.73 -11.29
CA ILE A 414 -0.61 -3.27 -10.15
C ILE A 414 -0.02 -4.66 -9.85
N LEU A 415 0.57 -4.82 -8.67
CA LEU A 415 1.19 -6.06 -8.21
C LEU A 415 0.20 -6.96 -7.49
N ASN A 416 -0.71 -6.35 -6.73
CA ASN A 416 -1.75 -7.00 -5.97
C ASN A 416 -2.94 -6.03 -5.82
N ALA A 417 -4.14 -6.58 -5.75
CA ALA A 417 -5.32 -5.85 -5.34
C ALA A 417 -6.24 -6.78 -4.53
N SER A 418 -6.90 -6.24 -3.52
CA SER A 418 -7.84 -7.00 -2.71
C SER A 418 -9.12 -6.20 -2.54
N VAL A 419 -10.27 -6.90 -2.52
CA VAL A 419 -11.57 -6.31 -2.23
C VAL A 419 -11.96 -6.70 -0.81
N TYR A 420 -12.38 -5.73 0.00
CA TYR A 420 -13.01 -5.96 1.29
C TYR A 420 -14.51 -5.69 1.16
N VAL A 421 -15.33 -6.70 1.45
CA VAL A 421 -16.79 -6.61 1.41
C VAL A 421 -17.29 -6.68 2.85
N TYR A 422 -17.88 -5.58 3.32
CA TYR A 422 -18.40 -5.49 4.68
C TYR A 422 -19.83 -6.03 4.74
N HIS A 423 -20.26 -6.52 5.92
CA HIS A 423 -21.54 -7.20 6.07
C HIS A 423 -22.74 -6.31 5.71
N ASP A 424 -22.75 -5.06 6.18
CA ASP A 424 -23.86 -4.14 5.96
C ASP A 424 -23.95 -3.56 4.53
N VAL A 425 -23.11 -4.04 3.59
CA VAL A 425 -23.31 -3.80 2.16
C VAL A 425 -24.69 -4.29 1.70
N MET A 426 -25.18 -5.41 2.29
CA MET A 426 -26.52 -5.93 1.99
C MET A 426 -27.62 -4.99 2.46
N LYS A 427 -27.47 -4.39 3.63
CA LYS A 427 -28.38 -3.35 4.13
C LYS A 427 -28.34 -2.11 3.22
N LEU A 428 -27.17 -1.72 2.75
CA LEU A 428 -27.04 -0.62 1.79
C LEU A 428 -27.77 -0.91 0.49
N LEU A 429 -27.62 -2.12 -0.06
CA LEU A 429 -28.32 -2.57 -1.25
C LEU A 429 -29.84 -2.61 -1.05
N ASN A 430 -30.33 -3.13 0.06
CA ASN A 430 -31.75 -3.10 0.41
C ASN A 430 -32.29 -1.67 0.38
N ASN A 431 -31.60 -0.75 1.03
CA ASN A 431 -32.01 0.66 1.07
C ASN A 431 -32.04 1.29 -0.33
N TRP A 432 -31.00 1.04 -1.15
CA TRP A 432 -30.95 1.59 -2.52
C TRP A 432 -32.05 1.01 -3.41
N LEU A 433 -32.27 -0.30 -3.39
CA LEU A 433 -33.31 -0.97 -4.15
C LEU A 433 -34.68 -0.42 -3.76
N PHE A 434 -34.99 -0.36 -2.47
CA PHE A 434 -36.26 0.17 -1.99
C PHE A 434 -36.48 1.62 -2.41
N VAL A 435 -35.54 2.51 -2.11
CA VAL A 435 -35.69 3.97 -2.39
C VAL A 435 -35.77 4.25 -3.87
N GLN A 436 -35.03 3.53 -4.72
CA GLN A 436 -34.92 3.84 -6.13
C GLN A 436 -35.91 3.09 -7.02
N THR A 437 -36.38 1.90 -6.61
CA THR A 437 -37.17 1.04 -7.53
C THR A 437 -38.48 0.53 -6.97
N ALA A 438 -38.83 0.77 -5.70
CA ALA A 438 -40.07 0.26 -5.11
C ALA A 438 -41.36 0.74 -5.79
N GLN A 439 -41.33 1.87 -6.50
CA GLN A 439 -42.45 2.35 -7.29
C GLN A 439 -42.77 1.47 -8.51
N ALA A 440 -41.76 0.80 -9.06
CA ALA A 440 -41.87 -0.04 -10.25
C ALA A 440 -41.73 -1.54 -10.00
N ASP A 441 -41.05 -1.95 -8.91
CA ASP A 441 -40.79 -3.36 -8.58
C ASP A 441 -41.32 -3.73 -7.19
N GLU A 442 -42.34 -4.59 -7.16
CA GLU A 442 -42.99 -5.04 -5.90
C GLU A 442 -42.06 -5.92 -5.05
N ARG A 443 -41.10 -6.62 -5.65
CA ARG A 443 -40.21 -7.55 -4.96
C ARG A 443 -39.34 -6.84 -3.93
N VAL A 444 -39.02 -5.56 -4.15
CA VAL A 444 -38.18 -4.76 -3.24
C VAL A 444 -38.96 -4.10 -2.10
N ARG A 445 -40.29 -4.27 -2.04
CA ARG A 445 -41.15 -3.78 -0.94
C ARG A 445 -41.16 -4.69 0.27
N ALA A 446 -40.61 -5.89 0.14
CA ALA A 446 -40.50 -6.85 1.21
C ALA A 446 -39.36 -6.52 2.20
N VAL A 447 -39.47 -6.93 3.44
CA VAL A 447 -38.38 -6.81 4.44
C VAL A 447 -37.16 -7.62 4.01
N THR A 448 -37.37 -8.77 3.40
CA THR A 448 -36.33 -9.60 2.78
C THR A 448 -36.54 -9.58 1.27
N ILE A 449 -35.63 -8.98 0.57
CA ILE A 449 -35.64 -8.93 -0.90
C ILE A 449 -35.23 -10.30 -1.44
N PRO A 450 -35.89 -10.82 -2.50
CA PRO A 450 -35.53 -12.10 -3.11
C PRO A 450 -34.06 -12.17 -3.55
N GLU A 451 -33.47 -13.37 -3.45
CA GLU A 451 -32.06 -13.60 -3.72
C GLU A 451 -31.61 -13.12 -5.11
N GLU A 452 -32.43 -13.37 -6.14
CA GLU A 452 -32.13 -12.98 -7.51
C GLU A 452 -32.02 -11.45 -7.68
N VAL A 453 -32.74 -10.68 -6.89
CA VAL A 453 -32.74 -9.20 -6.96
C VAL A 453 -31.59 -8.62 -6.15
N ILE A 454 -31.44 -9.06 -4.88
CA ILE A 454 -30.36 -8.55 -4.02
C ILE A 454 -28.99 -9.04 -4.50
N GLY A 455 -28.92 -10.25 -5.07
CA GLY A 455 -27.72 -10.82 -5.66
C GLY A 455 -27.21 -10.06 -6.86
N ASP A 456 -28.10 -9.57 -7.72
CA ASP A 456 -27.74 -8.66 -8.83
C ASP A 456 -27.11 -7.37 -8.29
N GLY A 457 -27.66 -6.82 -7.21
CA GLY A 457 -27.07 -5.67 -6.53
C GLY A 457 -25.68 -5.95 -5.97
N LEU A 458 -25.48 -7.12 -5.37
CA LEU A 458 -24.17 -7.53 -4.87
C LEU A 458 -23.18 -7.72 -6.02
N ARG A 459 -23.60 -8.37 -7.12
CA ARG A 459 -22.77 -8.52 -8.34
C ARG A 459 -22.35 -7.16 -8.89
N TYR A 460 -23.27 -6.18 -8.95
CA TYR A 460 -22.95 -4.82 -9.37
C TYR A 460 -21.88 -4.18 -8.47
N VAL A 461 -22.02 -4.22 -7.14
CA VAL A 461 -21.05 -3.62 -6.21
C VAL A 461 -19.69 -4.31 -6.33
N VAL A 462 -19.64 -5.63 -6.31
CA VAL A 462 -18.36 -6.35 -6.40
C VAL A 462 -17.68 -6.12 -7.76
N ALA A 463 -18.45 -6.07 -8.87
CA ALA A 463 -17.89 -5.75 -10.19
C ALA A 463 -17.30 -4.33 -10.24
N HIS A 464 -17.93 -3.37 -9.55
CA HIS A 464 -17.43 -2.00 -9.40
C HIS A 464 -16.10 -2.00 -8.62
N GLU A 465 -16.03 -2.68 -7.47
CA GLU A 465 -14.78 -2.77 -6.67
C GLU A 465 -13.65 -3.48 -7.43
N VAL A 466 -13.98 -4.53 -8.19
CA VAL A 466 -13.01 -5.16 -9.11
C VAL A 466 -12.52 -4.17 -10.16
N GLY A 467 -13.38 -3.28 -10.64
CA GLY A 467 -12.99 -2.17 -11.54
C GLY A 467 -11.92 -1.27 -10.91
N HIS A 468 -12.04 -0.93 -9.63
CA HIS A 468 -10.99 -0.22 -8.90
C HIS A 468 -9.70 -1.04 -8.81
N CYS A 469 -9.82 -2.33 -8.55
CA CYS A 469 -8.69 -3.27 -8.55
C CYS A 469 -8.03 -3.42 -9.93
N LEU A 470 -8.73 -3.12 -11.02
CA LEU A 470 -8.18 -3.08 -12.38
C LEU A 470 -7.54 -1.73 -12.73
N GLY A 471 -7.62 -0.75 -11.84
CA GLY A 471 -7.00 0.56 -11.98
C GLY A 471 -7.95 1.70 -12.35
N TYR A 472 -9.27 1.45 -12.47
CA TYR A 472 -10.23 2.48 -12.85
C TYR A 472 -10.63 3.34 -11.66
N MET A 473 -10.72 4.65 -11.88
CA MET A 473 -11.37 5.62 -11.00
C MET A 473 -12.87 5.71 -11.33
N HIS A 474 -13.63 6.35 -10.44
CA HIS A 474 -15.02 6.69 -10.74
C HIS A 474 -15.17 7.49 -12.04
N ASN A 475 -16.24 7.22 -12.79
CA ASN A 475 -16.63 7.95 -13.98
C ASN A 475 -18.09 8.43 -13.86
N MET A 476 -18.31 9.44 -13.03
CA MET A 476 -19.65 9.97 -12.72
C MET A 476 -20.35 10.62 -13.92
N SER A 477 -19.64 10.86 -15.02
CA SER A 477 -20.21 11.39 -16.26
C SER A 477 -20.86 10.32 -17.13
N ALA A 478 -20.64 9.04 -16.85
CA ALA A 478 -21.04 7.94 -17.74
C ALA A 478 -22.55 7.81 -17.88
N SER A 479 -23.33 8.06 -16.83
CA SER A 479 -24.81 8.03 -16.88
C SER A 479 -25.41 9.24 -17.59
N ALA A 480 -24.69 10.37 -17.61
CA ALA A 480 -25.21 11.60 -18.23
C ALA A 480 -25.37 11.53 -19.75
N VAL A 481 -24.72 10.53 -20.41
CA VAL A 481 -24.81 10.38 -21.89
C VAL A 481 -26.04 9.59 -22.35
N ILE A 482 -26.77 8.94 -21.41
CA ILE A 482 -27.96 8.15 -21.75
C ILE A 482 -29.20 9.03 -21.59
N PRO A 483 -29.99 9.24 -22.68
CA PRO A 483 -31.25 9.96 -22.59
C PRO A 483 -32.25 9.30 -21.65
N VAL A 484 -33.03 10.09 -20.92
CA VAL A 484 -34.02 9.59 -19.94
C VAL A 484 -35.04 8.66 -20.59
N ASP A 485 -35.50 8.98 -21.82
CA ASP A 485 -36.44 8.13 -22.56
C ASP A 485 -35.86 6.75 -22.86
N SER A 486 -34.54 6.66 -23.09
CA SER A 486 -33.85 5.38 -23.28
C SER A 486 -33.81 4.56 -21.98
N LEU A 487 -33.70 5.20 -20.82
CA LEU A 487 -33.76 4.54 -19.50
C LEU A 487 -35.15 3.95 -19.21
N ARG A 488 -36.19 4.41 -19.88
CA ARG A 488 -37.55 3.90 -19.79
C ARG A 488 -37.87 2.84 -20.84
N SER A 489 -36.95 2.53 -21.73
CA SER A 489 -37.06 1.47 -22.74
C SER A 489 -36.42 0.17 -22.24
N PRO A 490 -37.20 -0.90 -21.94
CA PRO A 490 -36.65 -2.18 -21.50
C PRO A 490 -35.68 -2.78 -22.50
N SER A 491 -35.98 -2.73 -23.81
CA SER A 491 -35.08 -3.26 -24.83
C SER A 491 -33.74 -2.53 -24.91
N PHE A 492 -33.75 -1.21 -24.61
CA PHE A 492 -32.52 -0.43 -24.50
C PHE A 492 -31.72 -0.82 -23.24
N THR A 493 -32.37 -0.82 -22.07
CA THR A 493 -31.67 -1.07 -20.78
C THR A 493 -31.19 -2.49 -20.66
N GLN A 494 -31.90 -3.49 -21.21
CA GLN A 494 -31.43 -4.88 -21.29
C GLN A 494 -30.16 -5.01 -22.13
N LYS A 495 -30.03 -4.21 -23.20
CA LYS A 495 -28.89 -4.29 -24.12
C LYS A 495 -27.69 -3.44 -23.67
N TYR A 496 -27.94 -2.24 -23.16
CA TYR A 496 -26.91 -1.23 -22.90
C TYR A 496 -26.72 -0.87 -21.43
N GLY A 497 -27.62 -1.36 -20.55
CA GLY A 497 -27.62 -1.00 -19.13
C GLY A 497 -28.16 0.42 -18.89
N THR A 498 -27.94 0.91 -17.66
CA THR A 498 -28.38 2.22 -17.20
C THR A 498 -27.28 3.27 -17.21
N THR A 499 -26.06 2.85 -17.52
CA THR A 499 -24.85 3.70 -17.62
C THR A 499 -23.87 3.09 -18.60
N THR A 500 -22.97 3.90 -19.14
CA THR A 500 -21.92 3.44 -20.05
C THR A 500 -20.66 2.96 -19.34
N SER A 501 -20.62 3.06 -18.01
CA SER A 501 -19.48 2.57 -17.20
C SER A 501 -19.97 2.04 -15.86
N ILE A 502 -19.49 0.85 -15.49
CA ILE A 502 -19.67 0.27 -14.15
C ILE A 502 -19.06 1.15 -13.04
N MET A 503 -18.14 2.05 -13.41
CA MET A 503 -17.48 2.95 -12.47
C MET A 503 -18.29 4.22 -12.17
N ASP A 504 -19.53 4.32 -12.66
CA ASP A 504 -20.50 5.33 -12.27
C ASP A 504 -21.32 4.84 -11.05
N TYR A 505 -21.85 5.78 -10.28
CA TYR A 505 -22.82 5.50 -9.22
C TYR A 505 -24.27 5.57 -9.74
N ALA A 506 -24.51 5.09 -10.97
CA ALA A 506 -25.84 5.02 -11.56
C ALA A 506 -26.80 4.12 -10.75
N ARG A 507 -26.26 3.15 -10.02
CA ARG A 507 -26.99 2.23 -9.13
C ARG A 507 -28.14 1.53 -9.85
N PHE A 508 -29.41 1.87 -9.51
CA PHE A 508 -30.60 1.25 -10.07
C PHE A 508 -31.43 2.29 -10.86
N ASN A 509 -32.27 1.80 -11.80
CA ASN A 509 -33.03 2.66 -12.68
C ASN A 509 -34.23 3.33 -11.96
N TYR A 510 -33.97 4.45 -11.29
CA TYR A 510 -34.98 5.18 -10.52
C TYR A 510 -35.96 6.00 -11.42
N VAL A 511 -35.72 6.11 -12.75
CA VAL A 511 -36.64 6.79 -13.68
C VAL A 511 -37.67 5.84 -14.30
N ALA A 512 -37.52 4.53 -14.09
CA ALA A 512 -38.50 3.55 -14.51
C ALA A 512 -39.85 3.78 -13.81
N ARG A 513 -40.95 3.56 -14.55
CA ARG A 513 -42.33 3.77 -14.09
C ARG A 513 -43.10 2.45 -14.11
N PRO A 514 -44.16 2.33 -13.31
CA PRO A 514 -45.08 1.23 -13.45
C PRO A 514 -45.61 1.16 -14.89
N GLY A 515 -45.52 -0.02 -15.52
CA GLY A 515 -45.92 -0.24 -16.92
C GLY A 515 -44.79 -0.10 -17.96
N ASP A 516 -43.63 0.44 -17.63
CA ASP A 516 -42.42 0.31 -18.45
C ASP A 516 -41.99 -1.17 -18.40
N ARG A 517 -42.20 -1.94 -19.47
CA ARG A 517 -41.86 -3.38 -19.55
C ARG A 517 -40.95 -3.65 -20.74
#